data_793858161cecff1bdf0bc103ba58770d
#
_entry.id   793858161cecff1bdf0bc103ba58770d
#
_cell.length_a   1.000
_cell.length_b   1.000
_cell.length_c   1.000
_cell.angle_alpha   90.00
_cell.angle_beta   90.00
_cell.angle_gamma   90.00
#
_symmetry.space_group_name_H-M   'P 1'
#
loop_
_entity.id
_entity.type
_entity.pdbx_description
1 polymer ?
#
loop_
_entity_poly.entity_id
_entity_poly.type
_entity_poly.pdbx_seq_one_letter_code
_entity_poly.pdbx_strand_id
1 'polypeptide(L)'
;GNFFFNEPITKKGKISILLVIISVCYLLITDFTSIPWVGLIVALSWSFYNLIRKKINVETDVGLFIESLYILPFVLVAFYFITINNYNDFSLSEPSLMLLLMLAGPMTVIPLFLYVRGVELAGLGPAGMIFYITPTFQFLLGFFIYNEQFNINQLVSFILIWIAVFIYLKDIYEKN
;
A
#
# COMPACT_ATOMS: atom_id res chain seq x y z
N GLY A 1 9.21 -8.31 -9.68
CA GLY A 1 10.66 -8.42 -9.44
C GLY A 1 11.33 -9.43 -10.38
N ASN A 2 11.07 -10.72 -10.22
CA ASN A 2 11.80 -11.76 -10.96
C ASN A 2 11.69 -11.63 -12.47
N PHE A 3 10.48 -11.44 -13.02
CA PHE A 3 10.27 -11.39 -14.48
C PHE A 3 10.85 -10.14 -15.15
N PHE A 4 10.81 -8.98 -14.48
CA PHE A 4 11.24 -7.71 -15.07
C PHE A 4 12.65 -7.29 -14.66
N PHE A 5 13.14 -7.73 -13.51
CA PHE A 5 14.40 -7.26 -12.90
C PHE A 5 15.36 -8.40 -12.56
N ASN A 6 15.05 -9.63 -12.98
CA ASN A 6 15.86 -10.83 -12.68
C ASN A 6 16.18 -11.00 -11.17
N GLU A 7 15.32 -10.49 -10.30
CA GLU A 7 15.48 -10.68 -8.86
C GLU A 7 15.33 -12.19 -8.53
N PRO A 8 16.35 -12.83 -7.96
CA PRO A 8 16.30 -14.28 -7.70
C PRO A 8 15.27 -14.60 -6.61
N ILE A 9 14.26 -15.40 -6.95
CA ILE A 9 13.29 -15.90 -5.98
C ILE A 9 13.66 -17.35 -5.62
N THR A 10 13.82 -17.61 -4.33
CA THR A 10 14.07 -18.95 -3.79
C THR A 10 12.86 -19.86 -3.88
N LYS A 11 13.04 -21.13 -3.57
CA LYS A 11 11.92 -22.07 -3.40
C LYS A 11 11.00 -21.62 -2.24
N LYS A 12 11.58 -21.20 -1.10
CA LYS A 12 10.83 -20.68 0.06
C LYS A 12 10.07 -19.40 -0.30
N GLY A 13 10.70 -18.48 -1.04
CA GLY A 13 10.05 -17.27 -1.54
C GLY A 13 8.86 -17.56 -2.47
N LYS A 14 8.98 -18.54 -3.36
CA LYS A 14 7.86 -18.98 -4.22
C LYS A 14 6.69 -19.55 -3.41
N ILE A 15 6.99 -20.37 -2.38
CA ILE A 15 5.98 -20.92 -1.46
C ILE A 15 5.27 -19.78 -0.72
N SER A 16 6.00 -18.79 -0.23
CA SER A 16 5.42 -17.62 0.46
C SER A 16 4.49 -16.84 -0.44
N ILE A 17 4.88 -16.55 -1.68
CA ILE A 17 4.03 -15.87 -2.66
C ILE A 17 2.76 -16.69 -2.95
N LEU A 18 2.89 -18.00 -3.12
CA LEU A 18 1.75 -18.89 -3.34
C LEU A 18 0.76 -18.85 -2.17
N LEU A 19 1.26 -18.89 -0.92
CA LEU A 19 0.44 -18.80 0.28
C LEU A 19 -0.32 -17.47 0.35
N VAL A 20 0.32 -16.36 0.00
CA VAL A 20 -0.35 -15.05 -0.08
C VAL A 20 -1.47 -15.06 -1.11
N ILE A 21 -1.21 -15.59 -2.30
CA ILE A 21 -2.23 -15.69 -3.36
C ILE A 21 -3.41 -16.53 -2.88
N ILE A 22 -3.16 -17.69 -2.27
CA ILE A 22 -4.21 -18.54 -1.71
C ILE A 22 -5.01 -17.80 -0.64
N SER A 23 -4.35 -17.08 0.26
CA SER A 23 -5.00 -16.31 1.31
C SER A 23 -5.90 -15.21 0.74
N VAL A 24 -5.42 -14.45 -0.23
CA VAL A 24 -6.22 -13.39 -0.88
C VAL A 24 -7.40 -13.99 -1.65
N CYS A 25 -7.19 -15.08 -2.38
CA CYS A 25 -8.29 -15.79 -3.07
C CYS A 25 -9.33 -16.31 -2.08
N TYR A 26 -8.89 -16.89 -0.95
CA TYR A 26 -9.79 -17.34 0.10
C TYR A 26 -10.63 -16.19 0.65
N LEU A 27 -10.01 -15.05 0.96
CA LEU A 27 -10.70 -13.86 1.44
C LEU A 27 -11.73 -13.35 0.43
N LEU A 28 -11.37 -13.29 -0.86
CA LEU A 28 -12.26 -12.86 -1.93
C LEU A 28 -13.50 -13.76 -2.05
N ILE A 29 -13.34 -15.05 -1.85
CA ILE A 29 -14.45 -16.02 -1.98
C ILE A 29 -15.36 -16.00 -0.73
N THR A 30 -14.80 -15.81 0.45
CA THR A 30 -15.53 -15.96 1.72
C THR A 30 -16.16 -14.67 2.23
N ASP A 31 -15.54 -13.52 1.94
CA ASP A 31 -15.93 -12.23 2.54
C ASP A 31 -16.66 -11.29 1.58
N PHE A 32 -16.45 -11.49 0.28
CA PHE A 32 -17.05 -10.60 -0.73
C PHE A 32 -18.20 -11.26 -1.47
N THR A 33 -19.37 -10.64 -1.40
CA THR A 33 -20.54 -11.02 -2.22
C THR A 33 -20.43 -10.62 -3.69
N SER A 34 -19.54 -9.66 -3.98
CA SER A 34 -19.23 -9.18 -5.33
C SER A 34 -17.73 -8.92 -5.47
N ILE A 35 -17.23 -8.99 -6.70
CA ILE A 35 -15.81 -8.73 -6.98
C ILE A 35 -15.47 -7.28 -6.60
N PRO A 36 -14.45 -7.04 -5.74
CA PRO A 36 -14.06 -5.69 -5.31
C PRO A 36 -13.25 -4.97 -6.41
N TRP A 37 -13.91 -4.54 -7.47
CA TRP A 37 -13.27 -3.93 -8.64
C TRP A 37 -12.37 -2.75 -8.31
N VAL A 38 -12.81 -1.89 -7.38
CA VAL A 38 -12.02 -0.73 -6.96
C VAL A 38 -10.70 -1.19 -6.34
N GLY A 39 -10.75 -2.15 -5.43
CA GLY A 39 -9.53 -2.71 -4.81
C GLY A 39 -8.59 -3.34 -5.82
N LEU A 40 -9.12 -4.08 -6.80
CA LEU A 40 -8.31 -4.70 -7.87
C LEU A 40 -7.64 -3.64 -8.76
N ILE A 41 -8.37 -2.61 -9.18
CA ILE A 41 -7.82 -1.52 -10.00
C ILE A 41 -6.71 -0.80 -9.23
N VAL A 42 -6.94 -0.47 -7.96
CA VAL A 42 -5.93 0.18 -7.12
C VAL A 42 -4.70 -0.70 -6.95
N ALA A 43 -4.87 -1.99 -6.66
CA ALA A 43 -3.77 -2.93 -6.49
C ALA A 43 -2.93 -3.08 -7.78
N LEU A 44 -3.58 -3.20 -8.93
CA LEU A 44 -2.90 -3.27 -10.23
C LEU A 44 -2.16 -1.97 -10.54
N SER A 45 -2.82 -0.81 -10.38
CA SER A 45 -2.20 0.51 -10.59
C SER A 45 -0.98 0.71 -9.71
N TRP A 46 -1.08 0.35 -8.42
CA TRP A 46 0.03 0.42 -7.49
C TRP A 46 1.18 -0.51 -7.88
N SER A 47 0.87 -1.70 -8.35
CA SER A 47 1.88 -2.66 -8.83
C SER A 47 2.62 -2.14 -10.07
N PHE A 48 1.89 -1.59 -11.03
CA PHE A 48 2.49 -0.95 -12.22
C PHE A 48 3.32 0.28 -11.86
N TYR A 49 2.83 1.12 -10.97
CA TYR A 49 3.60 2.27 -10.47
C TYR A 49 4.97 1.82 -9.92
N ASN A 50 4.98 0.84 -9.02
CA ASN A 50 6.24 0.34 -8.44
C ASN A 50 7.20 -0.27 -9.49
N LEU A 51 6.66 -0.97 -10.50
CA LEU A 51 7.47 -1.51 -11.60
C LEU A 51 8.10 -0.39 -12.43
N ILE A 52 7.31 0.61 -12.83
CA ILE A 52 7.79 1.74 -13.62
C ILE A 52 8.80 2.54 -12.81
N ARG A 53 8.50 2.84 -11.57
CA ARG A 53 9.34 3.60 -10.66
C ARG A 53 10.71 2.97 -10.51
N LYS A 54 10.76 1.65 -10.27
CA LYS A 54 12.03 0.92 -10.17
C LYS A 54 12.81 0.92 -11.49
N LYS A 55 12.13 0.91 -12.65
CA LYS A 55 12.76 0.92 -13.96
C LYS A 55 13.41 2.25 -14.31
N ILE A 56 12.83 3.37 -13.87
CA ILE A 56 13.29 4.73 -14.20
C ILE A 56 14.63 5.05 -13.53
N ASN A 57 14.95 4.41 -12.40
CA ASN A 57 16.22 4.56 -11.68
C ASN A 57 16.55 6.03 -11.34
N VAL A 58 15.55 6.79 -10.89
CA VAL A 58 15.68 8.17 -10.39
C VAL A 58 15.62 8.14 -8.87
N GLU A 59 16.42 8.97 -8.21
CA GLU A 59 16.37 9.10 -6.74
C GLU A 59 14.97 9.37 -6.23
N THR A 60 14.64 8.79 -5.06
CA THR A 60 13.28 8.80 -4.51
C THR A 60 12.72 10.21 -4.34
N ASP A 61 13.49 11.13 -3.78
CA ASP A 61 13.10 12.52 -3.53
C ASP A 61 12.83 13.28 -4.83
N VAL A 62 13.76 13.22 -5.77
CA VAL A 62 13.63 13.86 -7.09
C VAL A 62 12.41 13.32 -7.83
N GLY A 63 12.22 12.01 -7.84
CA GLY A 63 11.10 11.40 -8.55
C GLY A 63 9.76 11.75 -7.93
N LEU A 64 9.59 11.67 -6.61
CA LEU A 64 8.34 12.07 -5.93
C LEU A 64 8.05 13.56 -6.12
N PHE A 65 9.08 14.39 -6.12
CA PHE A 65 8.93 15.82 -6.41
C PHE A 65 8.41 16.07 -7.83
N ILE A 66 9.01 15.42 -8.83
CA ILE A 66 8.58 15.53 -10.22
C ILE A 66 7.15 15.03 -10.40
N GLU A 67 6.80 13.87 -9.82
CA GLU A 67 5.44 13.31 -9.85
C GLU A 67 4.42 14.29 -9.24
N SER A 68 4.77 14.93 -8.13
CA SER A 68 3.93 15.94 -7.48
C SER A 68 3.74 17.19 -8.35
N LEU A 69 4.79 17.63 -9.05
CA LEU A 69 4.69 18.76 -9.99
C LEU A 69 3.79 18.44 -11.18
N TYR A 70 3.85 17.21 -11.72
CA TYR A 70 2.99 16.82 -12.84
C TYR A 70 1.50 16.77 -12.46
N ILE A 71 1.17 16.34 -11.24
CA ILE A 71 -0.23 16.28 -10.79
C ILE A 71 -0.77 17.63 -10.34
N LEU A 72 0.10 18.58 -9.95
CA LEU A 72 -0.27 19.86 -9.35
C LEU A 72 -1.30 20.67 -10.18
N PRO A 73 -1.15 20.84 -11.51
CA PRO A 73 -2.14 21.60 -12.30
C PRO A 73 -3.54 20.96 -12.24
N PHE A 74 -3.61 19.63 -12.27
CA PHE A 74 -4.90 18.91 -12.16
C PHE A 74 -5.53 19.09 -10.79
N VAL A 75 -4.72 19.04 -9.73
CA VAL A 75 -5.17 19.26 -8.34
C VAL A 75 -5.68 20.69 -8.17
N LEU A 76 -5.00 21.70 -8.72
CA LEU A 76 -5.44 23.10 -8.66
C LEU A 76 -6.77 23.31 -9.39
N VAL A 77 -6.95 22.70 -10.55
CA VAL A 77 -8.23 22.74 -11.29
C VAL A 77 -9.32 22.05 -10.48
N ALA A 78 -9.06 20.86 -9.94
CA ALA A 78 -10.04 20.15 -9.12
C ALA A 78 -10.42 20.96 -7.86
N PHE A 79 -9.42 21.53 -7.18
CA PHE A 79 -9.64 22.35 -6.00
C PHE A 79 -10.50 23.59 -6.33
N TYR A 80 -10.26 24.25 -7.46
CA TYR A 80 -11.07 25.36 -7.93
C TYR A 80 -12.55 24.95 -8.11
N PHE A 81 -12.81 23.82 -8.79
CA PHE A 81 -14.18 23.32 -8.96
C PHE A 81 -14.87 22.93 -7.64
N ILE A 82 -14.14 22.29 -6.73
CA ILE A 82 -14.64 21.91 -5.40
C ILE A 82 -15.03 23.17 -4.62
N THR A 83 -14.20 24.20 -4.67
CA THR A 83 -14.44 25.46 -3.95
C THR A 83 -15.64 26.22 -4.50
N ILE A 84 -15.79 26.35 -5.83
CA ILE A 84 -16.92 27.04 -6.44
C ILE A 84 -18.25 26.34 -6.13
N ASN A 85 -18.27 25.02 -6.08
CA ASN A 85 -19.48 24.25 -5.82
C ASN A 85 -19.78 24.08 -4.32
N ASN A 86 -19.03 24.73 -3.43
CA ASN A 86 -19.17 24.61 -1.97
C ASN A 86 -19.05 23.16 -1.44
N TYR A 87 -18.26 22.32 -2.10
CA TYR A 87 -17.93 20.96 -1.64
C TYR A 87 -16.66 20.96 -0.78
N ASN A 88 -16.18 22.12 -0.37
CA ASN A 88 -14.94 22.29 0.39
C ASN A 88 -15.26 22.60 1.85
N ASP A 89 -14.87 21.68 2.74
CA ASP A 89 -14.98 21.85 4.20
C ASP A 89 -13.75 22.55 4.80
N PHE A 90 -12.78 22.94 3.99
CA PHE A 90 -11.61 23.70 4.44
C PHE A 90 -12.02 25.12 4.81
N SER A 91 -12.10 25.39 6.11
CA SER A 91 -12.53 26.68 6.64
C SER A 91 -11.64 27.15 7.77
N LEU A 92 -11.36 28.45 7.79
CA LEU A 92 -10.65 29.10 8.90
C LEU A 92 -11.48 29.17 10.18
N SER A 93 -12.79 28.93 10.11
CA SER A 93 -13.69 28.89 11.26
C SER A 93 -13.52 27.62 12.11
N GLU A 94 -12.95 26.55 11.56
CA GLU A 94 -12.70 25.28 12.24
C GLU A 94 -11.19 24.92 12.23
N PRO A 95 -10.39 25.52 13.14
CA PRO A 95 -8.93 25.34 13.13
C PRO A 95 -8.48 23.89 13.31
N SER A 96 -9.25 23.08 14.02
CA SER A 96 -8.95 21.65 14.24
C SER A 96 -9.05 20.85 12.95
N LEU A 97 -10.12 21.05 12.18
CA LEU A 97 -10.31 20.41 10.87
C LEU A 97 -9.26 20.88 9.87
N MET A 98 -8.99 22.20 9.83
CA MET A 98 -7.94 22.78 8.99
C MET A 98 -6.58 22.14 9.29
N LEU A 99 -6.21 22.01 10.55
CA LEU A 99 -4.95 21.39 10.96
C LEU A 99 -4.88 19.93 10.51
N LEU A 100 -5.95 19.15 10.70
CA LEU A 100 -6.01 17.74 10.27
C LEU A 100 -5.85 17.61 8.75
N LEU A 101 -6.52 18.47 7.97
CA LEU A 101 -6.40 18.48 6.51
C LEU A 101 -4.98 18.84 6.06
N MET A 102 -4.34 19.81 6.71
CA MET A 102 -2.94 20.17 6.41
C MET A 102 -1.95 19.06 6.80
N LEU A 103 -2.20 18.34 7.90
CA LEU A 103 -1.35 17.22 8.33
C LEU A 103 -1.49 15.99 7.42
N ALA A 104 -2.60 15.84 6.70
CA ALA A 104 -2.80 14.72 5.78
C ALA A 104 -1.69 14.62 4.73
N GLY A 105 -1.17 15.76 4.25
CA GLY A 105 -0.04 15.80 3.31
C GLY A 105 1.23 15.13 3.87
N PRO A 106 1.84 15.65 4.93
CA PRO A 106 3.02 15.04 5.55
C PRO A 106 2.81 13.60 5.99
N MET A 107 1.64 13.27 6.56
CA MET A 107 1.28 11.91 6.99
C MET A 107 1.19 10.92 5.83
N THR A 108 0.97 11.39 4.61
CA THR A 108 0.98 10.54 3.40
C THR A 108 2.38 10.50 2.77
N VAL A 109 3.04 11.64 2.64
CA VAL A 109 4.33 11.74 1.92
C VAL A 109 5.46 11.03 2.66
N ILE A 110 5.53 11.15 4.00
CA ILE A 110 6.61 10.53 4.77
C ILE A 110 6.61 9.00 4.65
N PRO A 111 5.51 8.27 4.90
CA PRO A 111 5.46 6.82 4.70
C PRO A 111 5.70 6.41 3.24
N LEU A 112 5.15 7.17 2.28
CA LEU A 112 5.36 6.91 0.86
C LEU A 112 6.84 7.01 0.47
N PHE A 113 7.52 8.07 0.91
CA PHE A 113 8.95 8.25 0.69
C PHE A 113 9.76 7.08 1.26
N LEU A 114 9.49 6.71 2.51
CA LEU A 114 10.17 5.59 3.17
C LEU A 114 9.92 4.26 2.45
N TYR A 115 8.69 4.04 1.99
CA TYR A 115 8.34 2.84 1.23
C TYR A 115 9.09 2.77 -0.11
N VAL A 116 9.03 3.85 -0.92
CA VAL A 116 9.72 3.89 -2.22
C VAL A 116 11.22 3.73 -2.04
N ARG A 117 11.81 4.39 -1.04
CA ARG A 117 13.23 4.20 -0.70
C ARG A 117 13.54 2.76 -0.28
N GLY A 118 12.64 2.13 0.46
CA GLY A 118 12.74 0.71 0.81
C GLY A 118 12.73 -0.21 -0.43
N VAL A 119 11.88 0.10 -1.42
CA VAL A 119 11.84 -0.65 -2.70
C VAL A 119 13.15 -0.48 -3.48
N GLU A 120 13.73 0.71 -3.50
CA GLU A 120 15.02 0.96 -4.15
C GLU A 120 16.14 0.14 -3.52
N LEU A 121 16.22 0.14 -2.19
CA LEU A 121 17.32 -0.50 -1.44
C LEU A 121 17.17 -2.02 -1.32
N ALA A 122 15.98 -2.51 -1.00
CA ALA A 122 15.72 -3.91 -0.70
C ALA A 122 15.12 -4.71 -1.86
N GLY A 123 14.61 -4.04 -2.87
CA GLY A 123 13.91 -4.66 -4.00
C GLY A 123 12.39 -4.78 -3.80
N LEU A 124 11.69 -5.14 -4.87
CA LEU A 124 10.23 -5.25 -4.89
C LEU A 124 9.68 -6.38 -4.02
N GLY A 125 10.40 -7.51 -3.97
CA GLY A 125 9.96 -8.68 -3.20
C GLY A 125 9.89 -8.41 -1.70
N PRO A 126 11.00 -8.04 -1.03
CA PRO A 126 11.02 -7.72 0.39
C PRO A 126 10.08 -6.57 0.76
N ALA A 127 10.08 -5.48 -0.01
CA ALA A 127 9.21 -4.34 0.24
C ALA A 127 7.73 -4.72 0.16
N GLY A 128 7.33 -5.53 -0.84
CA GLY A 128 5.97 -6.02 -0.98
C GLY A 128 5.53 -6.91 0.20
N MET A 129 6.43 -7.74 0.72
CA MET A 129 6.11 -8.59 1.89
C MET A 129 5.98 -7.77 3.18
N ILE A 130 6.88 -6.81 3.40
CA ILE A 130 6.80 -5.92 4.58
C ILE A 130 5.53 -5.07 4.52
N PHE A 131 5.05 -4.72 3.33
CA PHE A 131 3.84 -3.92 3.17
C PHE A 131 2.58 -4.58 3.77
N TYR A 132 2.57 -5.90 3.95
CA TYR A 132 1.49 -6.59 4.66
C TYR A 132 1.37 -6.25 6.15
N ILE A 133 2.32 -5.52 6.70
CA ILE A 133 2.20 -4.92 8.04
C ILE A 133 1.03 -3.92 8.07
N THR A 134 0.83 -3.14 7.00
CA THR A 134 -0.22 -2.12 6.93
C THR A 134 -1.63 -2.69 7.12
N PRO A 135 -2.12 -3.66 6.32
CA PRO A 135 -3.44 -4.26 6.54
C PRO A 135 -3.54 -4.97 7.89
N THR A 136 -2.43 -5.48 8.44
CA THR A 136 -2.41 -6.07 9.77
C THR A 136 -2.74 -5.03 10.85
N PHE A 137 -2.08 -3.85 10.81
CA PHE A 137 -2.41 -2.77 11.73
C PHE A 137 -3.83 -2.23 11.53
N GLN A 138 -4.30 -2.12 10.29
CA GLN A 138 -5.68 -1.72 10.00
C GLN A 138 -6.68 -2.70 10.60
N PHE A 139 -6.46 -4.01 10.48
CA PHE A 139 -7.28 -5.04 11.10
C PHE A 139 -7.29 -4.90 12.64
N LEU A 140 -6.12 -4.72 13.27
CA LEU A 140 -6.02 -4.54 14.72
C LEU A 140 -6.74 -3.27 15.19
N LEU A 141 -6.60 -2.16 14.47
CA LEU A 141 -7.31 -0.91 14.77
C LEU A 141 -8.83 -1.08 14.64
N GLY A 142 -9.31 -1.70 13.56
CA GLY A 142 -10.73 -2.01 13.36
C GLY A 142 -11.29 -2.81 14.53
N PHE A 143 -10.58 -3.86 14.91
CA PHE A 143 -11.00 -4.74 15.99
C PHE A 143 -10.94 -4.08 17.38
N PHE A 144 -9.81 -3.47 17.76
CA PHE A 144 -9.60 -2.98 19.14
C PHE A 144 -10.14 -1.56 19.38
N ILE A 145 -10.13 -0.70 18.37
CA ILE A 145 -10.52 0.71 18.53
C ILE A 145 -11.93 0.96 18.03
N TYR A 146 -12.27 0.42 16.86
CA TYR A 146 -13.60 0.63 16.26
C TYR A 146 -14.63 -0.43 16.62
N ASN A 147 -14.24 -1.47 17.39
CA ASN A 147 -15.10 -2.59 17.81
C ASN A 147 -15.84 -3.25 16.62
N GLU A 148 -15.16 -3.34 15.48
CA GLU A 148 -15.71 -4.02 14.30
C GLU A 148 -15.98 -5.50 14.60
N GLN A 149 -17.02 -6.06 13.99
CA GLN A 149 -17.35 -7.47 14.19
C GLN A 149 -16.22 -8.36 13.68
N PHE A 150 -15.84 -9.29 14.54
CA PHE A 150 -14.79 -10.25 14.23
C PHE A 150 -15.26 -11.26 13.18
N ASN A 151 -14.59 -11.27 12.02
CA ASN A 151 -14.80 -12.25 10.98
C ASN A 151 -13.70 -13.31 11.03
N ILE A 152 -14.08 -14.57 11.32
CA ILE A 152 -13.15 -15.68 11.42
C ILE A 152 -12.42 -15.96 10.09
N ASN A 153 -13.08 -15.72 8.96
CA ASN A 153 -12.47 -15.92 7.64
C ASN A 153 -11.35 -14.90 7.37
N GLN A 154 -11.56 -13.66 7.80
CA GLN A 154 -10.52 -12.62 7.74
C GLN A 154 -9.32 -13.02 8.58
N LEU A 155 -9.54 -13.49 9.82
CA LEU A 155 -8.46 -13.94 10.69
C LEU A 155 -7.66 -15.09 10.06
N VAL A 156 -8.32 -16.09 9.49
CA VAL A 156 -7.67 -17.22 8.81
C VAL A 156 -6.79 -16.69 7.67
N SER A 157 -7.30 -15.75 6.86
CA SER A 157 -6.54 -15.10 5.79
C SER A 157 -5.30 -14.37 6.31
N PHE A 158 -5.44 -13.59 7.39
CA PHE A 158 -4.30 -12.89 8.01
C PHE A 158 -3.25 -13.85 8.56
N ILE A 159 -3.67 -14.94 9.22
CA ILE A 159 -2.74 -15.96 9.72
C ILE A 159 -1.93 -16.57 8.57
N LEU A 160 -2.56 -16.89 7.45
CA LEU A 160 -1.87 -17.42 6.27
C LEU A 160 -0.87 -16.40 5.70
N ILE A 161 -1.25 -15.12 5.64
CA ILE A 161 -0.35 -14.04 5.21
C ILE A 161 0.84 -13.93 6.18
N TRP A 162 0.62 -13.93 7.49
CA TRP A 162 1.70 -13.82 8.47
C TRP A 162 2.68 -14.99 8.37
N ILE A 163 2.19 -16.22 8.18
CA ILE A 163 3.04 -17.39 7.93
C ILE A 163 3.87 -17.19 6.66
N ALA A 164 3.24 -16.71 5.59
CA ALA A 164 3.93 -16.43 4.33
C ALA A 164 5.03 -15.37 4.49
N VAL A 165 4.72 -14.26 5.15
CA VAL A 165 5.66 -13.18 5.43
C VAL A 165 6.84 -13.70 6.28
N PHE A 166 6.54 -14.46 7.34
CA PHE A 166 7.58 -15.04 8.20
C PHE A 166 8.53 -15.97 7.43
N ILE A 167 7.99 -16.87 6.59
CA ILE A 167 8.80 -17.77 5.75
C ILE A 167 9.69 -16.96 4.81
N TYR A 168 9.14 -15.89 4.20
CA TYR A 168 9.86 -15.05 3.25
C TYR A 168 10.98 -14.26 3.92
N LEU A 169 10.71 -13.63 5.06
CA LEU A 169 11.71 -12.84 5.79
C LEU A 169 12.82 -13.73 6.35
N LYS A 170 12.47 -14.93 6.86
CA LYS A 170 13.45 -15.92 7.31
C LYS A 170 14.37 -16.36 6.16
N ASP A 171 13.83 -16.57 4.96
CA ASP A 171 14.61 -16.95 3.79
C ASP A 171 15.60 -15.86 3.35
N ILE A 172 15.23 -14.60 3.48
CA ILE A 172 16.13 -13.47 3.22
C ILE A 172 17.24 -13.42 4.28
N TYR A 173 16.87 -13.57 5.55
CA TYR A 173 17.82 -13.51 6.65
C TYR A 173 18.87 -14.65 6.59
N GLU A 174 18.47 -15.85 6.17
CA GLU A 174 19.38 -16.99 6.02
C GLU A 174 20.35 -16.84 4.82
N LYS A 175 20.13 -15.88 3.94
CA LYS A 175 20.99 -15.63 2.76
C LYS A 175 22.04 -14.54 2.95
N ASN A 176 21.83 -13.66 3.92
CA ASN A 176 22.77 -12.60 4.30
C ASN A 176 23.70 -13.09 5.41
#